data_ff32b9084116c19d4cc43237b0a01d64
#
_entry.id   ff32b9084116c19d4cc43237b0a01d64
#
_cell.length_a   1.000
_cell.length_b   1.000
_cell.length_c   1.000
_cell.angle_alpha   90.00
_cell.angle_beta   90.00
_cell.angle_gamma   90.00
#
_symmetry.space_group_name_H-M   'P 1'
#
loop_
_entity.id
_entity.type
_entity.pdbx_description
1 polymer ?
#
loop_
_entity_poly.entity_id
_entity_poly.type
_entity_poly.pdbx_seq_one_letter_code
_entity_poly.pdbx_strand_id
1 'polypeptide(L)'
;QIETAYNILKFRKCLAELATSAGKTLISFLTIAYMLEKKKAERILFIVPNVSLVVQAHEDFHDYNYMNKVDLRIQQIFAGQKIKSNKNIVIGTYQSLIKKSVEYFEQFDAVIVDETHKAKSASIKTILQKCTKAQYRYGLSGTIPKDGTLDKLTLMSQTGPVISEVKASFLQDQGHIAKCVVKVIEMNYATDSQRLAFQELAQNKYDSKDVFQLEQNFIINSEGRLDFISSVIARVPRNSLV
;
A
#
# COMPACT_ATOMS: atom_id res chain seq x y z
N GLN A 1 -14.36 -0.47 -11.80
CA GLN A 1 -13.83 0.69 -11.06
C GLN A 1 -14.96 1.64 -10.65
N ILE A 2 -15.83 2.05 -11.57
CA ILE A 2 -16.97 2.93 -11.27
C ILE A 2 -17.91 2.30 -10.25
N GLU A 3 -18.25 1.02 -10.43
CA GLU A 3 -19.08 0.26 -9.50
C GLU A 3 -18.45 0.18 -8.10
N THR A 4 -17.15 -0.05 -8.03
CA THR A 4 -16.41 -0.08 -6.75
C THR A 4 -16.47 1.29 -6.05
N ALA A 5 -16.19 2.38 -6.78
CA ALA A 5 -16.30 3.74 -6.25
C ALA A 5 -17.73 4.05 -5.76
N TYR A 6 -18.74 3.66 -6.53
CA TYR A 6 -20.13 3.81 -6.15
C TYR A 6 -20.48 3.03 -4.87
N ASN A 7 -20.01 1.79 -4.75
CA ASN A 7 -20.22 0.99 -3.55
C ASN A 7 -19.53 1.59 -2.31
N ILE A 8 -18.30 2.11 -2.44
CA ILE A 8 -17.60 2.83 -1.36
C ILE A 8 -18.44 4.03 -0.88
N LEU A 9 -18.99 4.80 -1.80
CA LEU A 9 -19.76 6.02 -1.50
C LEU A 9 -21.12 5.79 -0.82
N LYS A 10 -21.62 4.55 -0.80
CA LYS A 10 -22.81 4.18 -0.02
C LYS A 10 -22.58 4.17 1.49
N PHE A 11 -21.32 4.05 1.90
CA PHE A 11 -20.94 3.93 3.30
C PHE A 11 -20.17 5.17 3.75
N ARG A 12 -20.28 5.50 5.03
CA ARG A 12 -19.41 6.53 5.63
C ARG A 12 -18.04 5.98 5.98
N LYS A 13 -17.96 4.70 6.29
CA LYS A 13 -16.73 4.01 6.66
C LYS A 13 -16.72 2.64 6.01
N CYS A 14 -15.67 2.32 5.27
CA CYS A 14 -15.53 1.01 4.66
C CYS A 14 -14.08 0.71 4.28
N LEU A 15 -13.84 -0.57 4.04
CA LEU A 15 -12.60 -1.12 3.53
C LEU A 15 -12.90 -1.84 2.21
N ALA A 16 -12.12 -1.58 1.18
CA ALA A 16 -12.20 -2.28 -0.10
C ALA A 16 -10.90 -3.07 -0.34
N GLU A 17 -11.04 -4.37 -0.56
CA GLU A 17 -9.94 -5.24 -0.98
C GLU A 17 -9.85 -5.25 -2.50
N LEU A 18 -8.79 -4.66 -3.02
CA LEU A 18 -8.59 -4.41 -4.43
C LEU A 18 -7.20 -4.89 -4.84
N ALA A 19 -7.12 -5.94 -5.63
CA ALA A 19 -5.86 -6.48 -6.12
C ALA A 19 -4.97 -5.40 -6.76
N THR A 20 -3.67 -5.68 -6.83
CA THR A 20 -2.75 -4.85 -7.61
C THR A 20 -3.28 -4.76 -9.06
N SER A 21 -3.16 -3.58 -9.65
CA SER A 21 -3.70 -3.27 -10.99
C SER A 21 -5.24 -3.19 -11.11
N ALA A 22 -5.99 -3.28 -10.01
CA ALA A 22 -7.44 -3.02 -10.03
C ALA A 22 -7.79 -1.53 -10.28
N GLY A 23 -6.79 -0.63 -10.28
CA GLY A 23 -6.99 0.80 -10.48
C GLY A 23 -7.36 1.55 -9.19
N LYS A 24 -6.73 1.19 -8.06
CA LYS A 24 -6.97 1.83 -6.75
C LYS A 24 -6.88 3.36 -6.81
N THR A 25 -5.89 3.90 -7.51
CA THR A 25 -5.70 5.36 -7.65
C THR A 25 -6.89 6.02 -8.36
N LEU A 26 -7.39 5.41 -9.45
CA LEU A 26 -8.56 5.90 -10.15
C LEU A 26 -9.84 5.80 -9.30
N ILE A 27 -10.01 4.70 -8.57
CA ILE A 27 -11.14 4.53 -7.64
C ILE A 27 -11.10 5.60 -6.55
N SER A 28 -9.90 5.89 -6.01
CA SER A 28 -9.70 6.97 -5.04
C SER A 28 -10.07 8.32 -5.63
N PHE A 29 -9.59 8.62 -6.85
CA PHE A 29 -9.92 9.85 -7.56
C PHE A 29 -11.42 10.00 -7.78
N LEU A 30 -12.10 8.99 -8.31
CA LEU A 30 -13.55 9.01 -8.53
C LEU A 30 -14.32 9.27 -7.24
N THR A 31 -13.88 8.64 -6.14
CA THR A 31 -14.48 8.84 -4.82
C THR A 31 -14.29 10.28 -4.34
N ILE A 32 -13.08 10.82 -4.44
CA ILE A 32 -12.74 12.20 -4.07
C ILE A 32 -13.51 13.20 -4.92
N ALA A 33 -13.48 13.02 -6.25
CA ALA A 33 -14.15 13.90 -7.20
C ALA A 33 -15.66 14.00 -6.91
N TYR A 34 -16.31 12.86 -6.69
CA TYR A 34 -17.72 12.83 -6.32
C TYR A 34 -18.01 13.55 -5.00
N MET A 35 -17.16 13.35 -3.99
CA MET A 35 -17.35 13.97 -2.68
C MET A 35 -17.21 15.50 -2.75
N LEU A 36 -16.24 16.01 -3.52
CA LEU A 36 -16.04 17.43 -3.74
C LEU A 36 -17.19 18.03 -4.57
N GLU A 37 -17.56 17.40 -5.69
CA GLU A 37 -18.64 17.86 -6.57
C GLU A 37 -19.99 17.91 -5.84
N LYS A 38 -20.32 16.88 -5.07
CA LYS A 38 -21.58 16.80 -4.30
C LYS A 38 -21.49 17.51 -2.94
N LYS A 39 -20.42 18.23 -2.66
CA LYS A 39 -20.18 18.95 -1.40
C LYS A 39 -20.37 18.08 -0.16
N LYS A 40 -20.05 16.79 -0.27
CA LYS A 40 -20.08 15.86 0.87
C LYS A 40 -18.86 16.00 1.76
N ALA A 41 -17.74 16.46 1.21
CA ALA A 41 -16.53 16.81 1.91
C ALA A 41 -15.89 18.02 1.21
N GLU A 42 -15.34 18.96 2.00
CA GLU A 42 -14.62 20.14 1.48
C GLU A 42 -13.11 19.93 1.53
N ARG A 43 -12.64 19.15 2.51
CA ARG A 43 -11.22 18.84 2.69
C ARG A 43 -11.01 17.34 2.89
N ILE A 44 -10.17 16.78 2.06
CA ILE A 44 -9.93 15.33 2.00
C ILE A 44 -8.45 15.05 2.22
N LEU A 45 -8.15 14.13 3.14
CA LEU A 45 -6.81 13.62 3.37
C LEU A 45 -6.66 12.28 2.63
N PHE A 46 -5.68 12.19 1.73
CA PHE A 46 -5.28 10.96 1.06
C PHE A 46 -3.93 10.49 1.57
N ILE A 47 -3.90 9.33 2.20
CA ILE A 47 -2.71 8.78 2.86
C ILE A 47 -2.16 7.64 2.03
N VAL A 48 -0.87 7.73 1.69
CA VAL A 48 -0.14 6.73 0.90
C VAL A 48 1.11 6.24 1.63
N PRO A 49 1.67 5.06 1.28
CA PRO A 49 2.78 4.45 2.00
C PRO A 49 4.10 5.21 1.91
N ASN A 50 4.42 5.80 0.78
CA ASN A 50 5.73 6.39 0.51
C ASN A 50 5.66 7.64 -0.35
N VAL A 51 6.80 8.36 -0.45
CA VAL A 51 6.90 9.64 -1.16
C VAL A 51 6.68 9.48 -2.67
N SER A 52 7.16 8.39 -3.27
CA SER A 52 6.94 8.16 -4.71
C SER A 52 5.46 8.08 -5.05
N LEU A 53 4.66 7.42 -4.19
CA LEU A 53 3.20 7.35 -4.36
C LEU A 53 2.50 8.69 -4.10
N VAL A 54 3.07 9.59 -3.28
CA VAL A 54 2.55 10.97 -3.14
C VAL A 54 2.66 11.72 -4.46
N VAL A 55 3.83 11.64 -5.12
CA VAL A 55 4.08 12.30 -6.41
C VAL A 55 3.20 11.67 -7.49
N GLN A 56 3.20 10.34 -7.59
CA GLN A 56 2.40 9.63 -8.57
C GLN A 56 0.90 9.95 -8.43
N ALA A 57 0.35 9.88 -7.21
CA ALA A 57 -1.07 10.17 -7.00
C ALA A 57 -1.43 11.62 -7.34
N HIS A 58 -0.51 12.57 -7.13
CA HIS A 58 -0.70 13.95 -7.54
C HIS A 58 -0.80 14.08 -9.07
N GLU A 59 0.11 13.45 -9.80
CA GLU A 59 0.13 13.45 -11.27
C GLU A 59 -1.12 12.74 -11.81
N ASP A 60 -1.39 11.51 -11.34
CA ASP A 60 -2.56 10.73 -11.74
C ASP A 60 -3.88 11.51 -11.55
N PHE A 61 -4.04 12.22 -10.42
CA PHE A 61 -5.25 12.99 -10.15
C PHE A 61 -5.42 14.16 -11.11
N HIS A 62 -4.34 14.80 -11.51
CA HIS A 62 -4.39 15.85 -12.54
C HIS A 62 -4.72 15.25 -13.90
N ASP A 63 -4.13 14.12 -14.27
CA ASP A 63 -4.40 13.45 -15.54
C ASP A 63 -5.85 12.95 -15.63
N TYR A 64 -6.40 12.38 -14.55
CA TYR A 64 -7.80 11.96 -14.50
C TYR A 64 -8.77 13.15 -14.58
N ASN A 65 -8.35 14.31 -14.13
CA ASN A 65 -9.12 15.56 -14.20
C ASN A 65 -8.80 16.43 -15.44
N TYR A 66 -8.34 15.83 -16.54
CA TYR A 66 -7.87 16.52 -17.73
C TYR A 66 -8.85 17.56 -18.30
N MET A 67 -10.16 17.40 -18.04
CA MET A 67 -11.21 18.38 -18.42
C MET A 67 -11.49 19.41 -17.33
N ASN A 68 -10.73 19.45 -16.24
CA ASN A 68 -10.91 20.36 -15.09
C ASN A 68 -12.36 20.40 -14.56
N LYS A 69 -13.04 19.24 -14.57
CA LYS A 69 -14.45 19.13 -14.10
C LYS A 69 -14.59 19.31 -12.60
N VAL A 70 -13.52 19.03 -11.87
CA VAL A 70 -13.48 19.15 -10.41
C VAL A 70 -12.42 20.17 -10.03
N ASP A 71 -12.74 21.08 -9.10
CA ASP A 71 -11.76 22.01 -8.54
C ASP A 71 -10.76 21.26 -7.66
N LEU A 72 -9.62 20.86 -8.25
CA LEU A 72 -8.54 20.17 -7.57
C LEU A 72 -7.47 21.15 -7.10
N ARG A 73 -7.41 21.38 -5.80
CA ARG A 73 -6.35 22.16 -5.16
C ARG A 73 -5.55 21.25 -4.23
N ILE A 74 -4.62 20.52 -4.83
CA ILE A 74 -3.85 19.47 -4.14
C ILE A 74 -2.63 20.05 -3.45
N GLN A 75 -2.34 19.56 -2.25
CA GLN A 75 -1.07 19.73 -1.56
C GLN A 75 -0.44 18.39 -1.26
N GLN A 76 0.82 18.26 -1.62
CA GLN A 76 1.67 17.13 -1.23
C GLN A 76 2.34 17.42 0.12
N ILE A 77 2.41 16.43 1.01
CA ILE A 77 3.10 16.53 2.30
C ILE A 77 4.09 15.40 2.46
N PHE A 78 5.33 15.77 2.36
CA PHE A 78 6.48 14.96 2.76
C PHE A 78 7.53 15.87 3.38
N ALA A 79 8.30 15.34 4.35
CA ALA A 79 9.45 16.06 4.95
C ALA A 79 9.17 17.48 5.50
N GLY A 80 8.13 17.61 6.35
CA GLY A 80 8.01 18.82 7.21
C GLY A 80 7.31 20.04 6.61
N GLN A 81 6.74 19.96 5.44
CA GLN A 81 6.02 21.06 4.80
C GLN A 81 4.81 21.54 5.61
N LYS A 82 4.56 22.86 5.61
CA LYS A 82 3.36 23.46 6.20
C LYS A 82 2.17 23.38 5.24
N ILE A 83 0.98 23.12 5.78
CA ILE A 83 -0.25 23.12 4.97
C ILE A 83 -0.63 24.53 4.58
N LYS A 84 -1.12 24.67 3.35
CA LYS A 84 -1.75 25.88 2.83
C LYS A 84 -3.27 25.77 3.00
N SER A 85 -3.89 26.80 3.55
CA SER A 85 -5.33 26.79 3.91
C SER A 85 -6.30 26.66 2.73
N ASN A 86 -5.87 27.01 1.51
CA ASN A 86 -6.70 27.02 0.30
C ASN A 86 -6.74 25.67 -0.45
N LYS A 87 -6.23 24.59 0.13
CA LYS A 87 -6.15 23.28 -0.50
C LYS A 87 -7.29 22.38 -0.04
N ASN A 88 -7.99 21.74 -0.99
CA ASN A 88 -9.08 20.82 -0.69
C ASN A 88 -8.66 19.35 -0.66
N ILE A 89 -7.50 19.02 -1.21
CA ILE A 89 -6.91 17.69 -1.12
C ILE A 89 -5.52 17.78 -0.54
N VAL A 90 -5.23 16.95 0.44
CA VAL A 90 -3.89 16.80 1.02
C VAL A 90 -3.45 15.35 0.81
N ILE A 91 -2.36 15.14 0.08
CA ILE A 91 -1.74 13.82 -0.12
C ILE A 91 -0.49 13.75 0.74
N GLY A 92 -0.40 12.75 1.60
CA GLY A 92 0.76 12.63 2.49
C GLY A 92 1.09 11.19 2.86
N THR A 93 2.35 10.98 3.29
CA THR A 93 2.76 9.68 3.83
C THR A 93 2.38 9.58 5.31
N TYR A 94 2.10 8.35 5.79
CA TYR A 94 1.82 8.16 7.21
C TYR A 94 3.01 8.55 8.10
N GLN A 95 4.27 8.43 7.62
CA GLN A 95 5.46 8.86 8.37
C GLN A 95 5.48 10.38 8.60
N SER A 96 5.04 11.15 7.62
CA SER A 96 4.95 12.61 7.72
C SER A 96 3.76 13.06 8.55
N LEU A 97 2.67 12.30 8.53
CA LEU A 97 1.41 12.63 9.17
C LEU A 97 1.36 12.24 10.66
N ILE A 98 1.97 11.13 11.06
CA ILE A 98 1.87 10.61 12.44
C ILE A 98 2.32 11.61 13.50
N LYS A 99 3.28 12.48 13.15
CA LYS A 99 3.84 13.53 14.04
C LYS A 99 2.96 14.77 14.14
N LYS A 100 1.89 14.89 13.35
CA LYS A 100 0.99 16.04 13.40
C LYS A 100 0.06 15.95 14.60
N SER A 101 -0.36 17.11 15.10
CA SER A 101 -1.27 17.22 16.23
C SER A 101 -2.72 16.84 15.86
N VAL A 102 -3.60 16.72 16.84
CA VAL A 102 -5.03 16.43 16.63
C VAL A 102 -5.71 17.57 15.87
N GLU A 103 -5.42 18.82 16.25
CA GLU A 103 -5.98 20.02 15.61
C GLU A 103 -5.68 20.07 14.10
N TYR A 104 -4.51 19.53 13.71
CA TYR A 104 -4.17 19.38 12.31
C TYR A 104 -5.16 18.52 11.54
N PHE A 105 -5.65 17.43 12.14
CA PHE A 105 -6.55 16.48 11.51
C PHE A 105 -8.03 16.90 11.57
N GLU A 106 -8.39 17.81 12.46
CA GLU A 106 -9.76 18.29 12.58
C GLU A 106 -10.29 19.09 11.39
N GLN A 107 -9.41 19.48 10.48
CA GLN A 107 -9.76 20.18 9.25
C GLN A 107 -10.27 19.27 8.13
N PHE A 108 -10.17 17.93 8.28
CA PHE A 108 -10.54 17.00 7.23
C PHE A 108 -11.91 16.36 7.48
N ASP A 109 -12.76 16.43 6.46
CA ASP A 109 -14.09 15.80 6.47
C ASP A 109 -14.03 14.33 6.06
N ALA A 110 -13.04 13.99 5.24
CA ALA A 110 -12.83 12.64 4.74
C ALA A 110 -11.35 12.24 4.79
N VAL A 111 -11.11 10.97 5.04
CA VAL A 111 -9.79 10.34 5.00
C VAL A 111 -9.85 9.09 4.14
N ILE A 112 -8.96 8.99 3.17
CA ILE A 112 -8.77 7.80 2.34
C ILE A 112 -7.36 7.29 2.58
N VAL A 113 -7.22 6.00 2.89
CA VAL A 113 -5.93 5.35 3.15
C VAL A 113 -5.66 4.32 2.08
N ASP A 114 -4.64 4.53 1.29
CA ASP A 114 -4.17 3.55 0.30
C ASP A 114 -3.16 2.59 0.93
N GLU A 115 -3.18 1.34 0.48
CA GLU A 115 -2.32 0.24 0.94
C GLU A 115 -2.32 0.09 2.48
N THR A 116 -3.51 0.01 3.05
CA THR A 116 -3.72 -0.04 4.51
C THR A 116 -2.92 -1.14 5.22
N HIS A 117 -2.55 -2.22 4.51
CA HIS A 117 -1.76 -3.33 5.05
C HIS A 117 -0.26 -3.00 5.20
N LYS A 118 0.28 -2.05 4.42
CA LYS A 118 1.73 -1.70 4.44
C LYS A 118 2.10 -0.78 5.60
N ALA A 119 1.17 0.00 6.10
CA ALA A 119 1.45 0.80 7.29
C ALA A 119 1.39 -0.11 8.51
N LYS A 120 2.36 0.02 9.42
CA LYS A 120 2.26 -0.61 10.73
C LYS A 120 0.89 -0.26 11.28
N SER A 121 0.07 -1.25 11.58
CA SER A 121 -1.33 -1.08 12.02
C SER A 121 -1.49 0.00 13.11
N ALA A 122 -0.50 0.13 14.00
CA ALA A 122 -0.42 1.16 15.01
C ALA A 122 -0.35 2.60 14.45
N SER A 123 0.39 2.83 13.37
CA SER A 123 0.54 4.19 12.79
C SER A 123 -0.73 4.69 12.14
N ILE A 124 -1.40 3.84 11.34
CA ILE A 124 -2.71 4.18 10.74
C ILE A 124 -3.74 4.40 11.85
N LYS A 125 -3.80 3.50 12.83
CA LYS A 125 -4.69 3.63 13.97
C LYS A 125 -4.52 5.00 14.64
N THR A 126 -3.29 5.39 14.97
CA THR A 126 -2.99 6.67 15.60
C THR A 126 -3.45 7.85 14.75
N ILE A 127 -3.21 7.84 13.44
CA ILE A 127 -3.64 8.90 12.54
C ILE A 127 -5.17 8.97 12.47
N LEU A 128 -5.83 7.83 12.23
CA LEU A 128 -7.29 7.79 12.12
C LEU A 128 -8.00 8.16 13.43
N GLN A 129 -7.40 7.86 14.58
CA GLN A 129 -7.90 8.34 15.89
C GLN A 129 -7.82 9.86 16.04
N LYS A 130 -6.80 10.50 15.45
CA LYS A 130 -6.69 11.96 15.43
C LYS A 130 -7.68 12.63 14.47
N CYS A 131 -8.20 11.92 13.48
CA CYS A 131 -9.16 12.45 12.50
C CYS A 131 -10.59 12.47 13.08
N THR A 132 -10.78 13.17 14.20
CA THR A 132 -12.03 13.14 14.99
C THR A 132 -13.25 13.67 14.23
N LYS A 133 -13.05 14.67 13.36
CA LYS A 133 -14.11 15.31 12.57
C LYS A 133 -14.37 14.62 11.23
N ALA A 134 -13.49 13.71 10.78
CA ALA A 134 -13.66 13.00 9.52
C ALA A 134 -14.86 12.05 9.57
N GLN A 135 -15.92 12.41 8.87
CA GLN A 135 -17.15 11.62 8.78
C GLN A 135 -16.97 10.42 7.84
N TYR A 136 -16.13 10.58 6.81
CA TYR A 136 -15.88 9.55 5.80
C TYR A 136 -14.47 8.98 5.99
N ARG A 137 -14.38 7.66 6.08
CA ARG A 137 -13.10 6.95 6.26
C ARG A 137 -13.07 5.74 5.35
N TYR A 138 -12.20 5.76 4.37
CA TYR A 138 -12.08 4.69 3.39
C TYR A 138 -10.68 4.10 3.42
N GLY A 139 -10.62 2.78 3.50
CA GLY A 139 -9.38 2.02 3.35
C GLY A 139 -9.38 1.26 2.03
N LEU A 140 -8.27 1.33 1.30
CA LEU A 140 -8.03 0.55 0.10
C LEU A 140 -6.81 -0.32 0.33
N SER A 141 -6.87 -1.58 -0.06
CA SER A 141 -5.76 -2.52 0.16
C SER A 141 -5.74 -3.62 -0.88
N GLY A 142 -4.56 -4.01 -1.32
CA GLY A 142 -4.39 -5.18 -2.18
C GLY A 142 -4.53 -6.50 -1.42
N THR A 143 -4.34 -6.45 -0.11
CA THR A 143 -4.45 -7.59 0.80
C THR A 143 -5.02 -7.14 2.14
N ILE A 144 -5.91 -7.94 2.70
CA ILE A 144 -6.47 -7.72 4.03
C ILE A 144 -5.98 -8.85 4.95
N PRO A 145 -5.66 -8.58 6.22
CA PRO A 145 -5.32 -9.63 7.17
C PRO A 145 -6.40 -10.71 7.24
N LYS A 146 -5.98 -11.95 7.53
CA LYS A 146 -6.88 -13.11 7.58
C LYS A 146 -8.01 -12.91 8.60
N ASP A 147 -9.15 -13.52 8.32
CA ASP A 147 -10.30 -13.55 9.22
C ASP A 147 -9.91 -14.08 10.60
N GLY A 148 -10.50 -13.48 11.64
CA GLY A 148 -10.25 -13.84 13.02
C GLY A 148 -8.96 -13.28 13.62
N THR A 149 -8.16 -12.54 12.87
CA THR A 149 -6.95 -11.91 13.41
C THR A 149 -7.25 -10.56 14.06
N LEU A 150 -6.48 -10.23 15.12
CA LEU A 150 -6.56 -8.94 15.80
C LEU A 150 -6.26 -7.76 14.84
N ASP A 151 -5.36 -7.98 13.89
CA ASP A 151 -5.00 -6.98 12.89
C ASP A 151 -6.19 -6.64 11.98
N LYS A 152 -6.97 -7.64 11.54
CA LYS A 152 -8.19 -7.40 10.76
C LYS A 152 -9.23 -6.63 11.56
N LEU A 153 -9.48 -7.05 12.79
CA LEU A 153 -10.43 -6.36 13.68
C LEU A 153 -10.00 -4.92 13.95
N THR A 154 -8.71 -4.69 14.20
CA THR A 154 -8.16 -3.35 14.40
C THR A 154 -8.34 -2.48 13.16
N LEU A 155 -8.07 -3.00 11.98
CA LEU A 155 -8.24 -2.28 10.72
C LEU A 155 -9.71 -1.93 10.49
N MET A 156 -10.62 -2.89 10.62
CA MET A 156 -12.05 -2.67 10.46
C MET A 156 -12.62 -1.70 11.48
N SER A 157 -12.12 -1.67 12.71
CA SER A 157 -12.56 -0.71 13.74
C SER A 157 -12.28 0.74 13.35
N GLN A 158 -11.27 0.98 12.52
CA GLN A 158 -10.84 2.32 12.10
C GLN A 158 -11.46 2.75 10.76
N THR A 159 -11.60 1.81 9.83
CA THR A 159 -12.03 2.08 8.45
C THR A 159 -13.43 1.56 8.13
N GLY A 160 -14.00 0.68 8.96
CA GLY A 160 -15.29 0.07 8.69
C GLY A 160 -15.21 -1.35 8.08
N PRO A 161 -16.35 -1.95 7.73
CA PRO A 161 -16.41 -3.30 7.18
C PRO A 161 -15.82 -3.38 5.77
N VAL A 162 -15.41 -4.58 5.38
CA VAL A 162 -15.04 -4.90 4.00
C VAL A 162 -16.31 -4.96 3.16
N ILE A 163 -16.40 -4.12 2.11
CA ILE A 163 -17.61 -3.98 1.29
C ILE A 163 -17.40 -4.35 -0.18
N SER A 164 -16.17 -4.47 -0.61
CA SER A 164 -15.82 -4.78 -2.00
C SER A 164 -14.54 -5.60 -2.03
N GLU A 165 -14.54 -6.63 -2.85
CA GLU A 165 -13.39 -7.50 -3.08
C GLU A 165 -13.21 -7.69 -4.59
N VAL A 166 -12.01 -7.32 -5.09
CA VAL A 166 -11.61 -7.57 -6.47
C VAL A 166 -10.32 -8.38 -6.46
N LYS A 167 -10.44 -9.68 -6.74
CA LYS A 167 -9.31 -10.63 -6.74
C LYS A 167 -8.45 -10.49 -8.00
N ALA A 168 -7.16 -10.80 -7.87
CA ALA A 168 -6.24 -10.85 -9.00
C ALA A 168 -6.68 -11.90 -10.04
N SER A 169 -7.20 -13.05 -9.60
CA SER A 169 -7.73 -14.08 -10.49
C SER A 169 -8.85 -13.55 -11.39
N PHE A 170 -9.78 -12.78 -10.84
CA PHE A 170 -10.84 -12.16 -11.63
C PHE A 170 -10.29 -11.24 -12.73
N LEU A 171 -9.27 -10.41 -12.39
CA LEU A 171 -8.63 -9.50 -13.36
C LEU A 171 -7.84 -10.29 -14.43
N GLN A 172 -7.26 -11.44 -14.09
CA GLN A 172 -6.60 -12.34 -15.02
C GLN A 172 -7.59 -12.99 -15.98
N ASP A 173 -8.71 -13.47 -15.48
CA ASP A 173 -9.76 -14.10 -16.28
C ASP A 173 -10.40 -13.12 -17.26
N GLN A 174 -10.49 -11.84 -16.88
CA GLN A 174 -10.95 -10.75 -17.75
C GLN A 174 -9.86 -10.23 -18.71
N GLY A 175 -8.63 -10.74 -18.64
CA GLY A 175 -7.52 -10.31 -19.49
C GLY A 175 -6.94 -8.92 -19.14
N HIS A 176 -7.29 -8.35 -18.00
CA HIS A 176 -6.79 -7.03 -17.57
C HIS A 176 -5.37 -7.10 -17.02
N ILE A 177 -4.94 -8.25 -16.52
CA ILE A 177 -3.57 -8.49 -16.07
C ILE A 177 -3.05 -9.81 -16.64
N ALA A 178 -1.73 -9.88 -16.84
CA ALA A 178 -1.08 -11.07 -17.36
C ALA A 178 -1.24 -12.26 -16.40
N LYS A 179 -1.37 -13.45 -16.95
CA LYS A 179 -1.29 -14.69 -16.18
C LYS A 179 0.13 -14.83 -15.64
N CYS A 180 0.24 -15.01 -14.33
CA CYS A 180 1.51 -15.25 -13.64
C CYS A 180 1.65 -16.74 -13.33
N VAL A 181 2.76 -17.34 -13.76
CA VAL A 181 3.15 -18.70 -13.38
C VAL A 181 4.32 -18.58 -12.42
N VAL A 182 4.13 -18.98 -11.18
CA VAL A 182 5.20 -19.03 -10.18
C VAL A 182 5.82 -20.42 -10.19
N LYS A 183 7.11 -20.48 -10.52
CA LYS A 183 7.92 -21.70 -10.40
C LYS A 183 8.82 -21.55 -9.17
N VAL A 184 8.61 -22.37 -8.17
CA VAL A 184 9.47 -22.42 -6.99
C VAL A 184 10.58 -23.43 -7.25
N ILE A 185 11.81 -22.98 -7.14
CA ILE A 185 13.00 -23.84 -7.25
C ILE A 185 13.61 -23.91 -5.85
N GLU A 186 13.61 -25.09 -5.28
CA GLU A 186 14.26 -25.37 -4.01
C GLU A 186 15.74 -25.69 -4.28
N MET A 187 16.63 -24.93 -3.68
CA MET A 187 18.07 -25.16 -3.76
C MET A 187 18.56 -25.78 -2.45
N ASN A 188 19.16 -26.96 -2.55
CA ASN A 188 19.82 -27.62 -1.43
C ASN A 188 21.32 -27.35 -1.48
N TYR A 189 21.90 -26.94 -0.38
CA TYR A 189 23.35 -26.78 -0.26
C TYR A 189 24.01 -28.17 -0.26
N ALA A 190 24.72 -28.48 -1.33
CA ALA A 190 25.20 -29.84 -1.61
C ALA A 190 26.50 -30.20 -0.88
N THR A 191 27.27 -29.24 -0.37
CA THR A 191 28.55 -29.49 0.28
C THR A 191 28.43 -29.45 1.80
N ASP A 192 29.09 -30.41 2.48
CA ASP A 192 29.10 -30.45 3.95
C ASP A 192 29.66 -29.17 4.58
N SER A 193 30.64 -28.54 3.94
CA SER A 193 31.16 -27.24 4.38
C SER A 193 30.12 -26.11 4.37
N GLN A 194 29.23 -26.08 3.38
CA GLN A 194 28.15 -25.11 3.31
C GLN A 194 27.06 -25.40 4.36
N ARG A 195 26.76 -26.69 4.61
CA ARG A 195 25.85 -27.11 5.69
C ARG A 195 26.40 -26.76 7.07
N LEU A 196 27.70 -27.02 7.31
CA LEU A 196 28.35 -26.68 8.56
C LEU A 196 28.36 -25.17 8.82
N ALA A 197 28.71 -24.37 7.82
CA ALA A 197 28.67 -22.90 7.93
C ALA A 197 27.26 -22.40 8.28
N PHE A 198 26.21 -22.98 7.70
CA PHE A 198 24.82 -22.64 8.00
C PHE A 198 24.41 -23.08 9.41
N GLN A 199 24.86 -24.26 9.86
CA GLN A 199 24.62 -24.77 11.21
C GLN A 199 25.35 -23.93 12.27
N GLU A 200 26.59 -23.50 12.01
CA GLU A 200 27.33 -22.58 12.90
C GLU A 200 26.65 -21.22 13.02
N LEU A 201 26.11 -20.68 11.93
CA LEU A 201 25.33 -19.46 11.94
C LEU A 201 24.03 -19.59 12.75
N ALA A 202 23.36 -20.75 12.66
CA ALA A 202 22.12 -21.01 13.39
C ALA A 202 22.35 -21.29 14.89
N GLN A 203 23.54 -21.80 15.28
CA GLN A 203 23.89 -22.15 16.65
C GLN A 203 24.53 -21.01 17.45
N ASN A 204 25.06 -20.00 16.79
CA ASN A 204 25.66 -18.84 17.44
C ASN A 204 24.56 -17.99 18.09
N LYS A 205 24.71 -17.68 19.39
CA LYS A 205 23.84 -16.84 20.21
C LYS A 205 23.96 -15.34 19.85
N TYR A 206 23.90 -15.01 18.56
CA TYR A 206 23.86 -13.62 18.13
C TYR A 206 22.43 -13.06 18.29
N ASP A 207 22.32 -11.74 18.42
CA ASP A 207 21.03 -11.04 18.35
C ASP A 207 20.35 -11.40 17.01
N SER A 208 19.03 -11.53 17.00
CA SER A 208 18.23 -11.92 15.84
C SER A 208 18.49 -11.08 14.59
N LYS A 209 18.96 -9.84 14.75
CA LYS A 209 19.38 -8.95 13.65
C LYS A 209 20.70 -9.39 13.02
N ASP A 210 21.64 -9.80 13.83
CA ASP A 210 22.98 -10.21 13.37
C ASP A 210 22.90 -11.54 12.63
N VAL A 211 22.09 -12.48 13.12
CA VAL A 211 21.82 -13.77 12.45
C VAL A 211 21.19 -13.54 11.09
N PHE A 212 20.20 -12.66 10.99
CA PHE A 212 19.54 -12.31 9.72
C PHE A 212 20.51 -11.69 8.71
N GLN A 213 21.39 -10.78 9.16
CA GLN A 213 22.37 -10.14 8.30
C GLN A 213 23.42 -11.14 7.79
N LEU A 214 23.89 -12.05 8.67
CA LEU A 214 24.82 -13.11 8.31
C LEU A 214 24.21 -14.10 7.32
N GLU A 215 22.95 -14.49 7.54
CA GLU A 215 22.18 -15.34 6.62
C GLU A 215 22.02 -14.67 5.25
N GLN A 216 21.64 -13.41 5.21
CA GLN A 216 21.55 -12.64 3.96
C GLN A 216 22.88 -12.59 3.22
N ASN A 217 23.97 -12.28 3.93
CA ASN A 217 25.30 -12.22 3.33
C ASN A 217 25.74 -13.60 2.78
N PHE A 218 25.44 -14.67 3.48
CA PHE A 218 25.72 -16.03 3.01
C PHE A 218 24.93 -16.35 1.73
N ILE A 219 23.63 -16.04 1.70
CA ILE A 219 22.77 -16.27 0.53
C ILE A 219 23.23 -15.44 -0.67
N ILE A 220 23.56 -14.16 -0.46
CA ILE A 220 23.93 -13.25 -1.53
C ILE A 220 25.30 -13.63 -2.15
N ASN A 221 26.25 -14.08 -1.32
CA ASN A 221 27.61 -14.40 -1.77
C ASN A 221 27.81 -15.87 -2.13
N SER A 222 26.79 -16.71 -2.14
CA SER A 222 26.92 -18.13 -2.51
C SER A 222 27.18 -18.26 -4.02
N GLU A 223 28.41 -18.60 -4.40
CA GLU A 223 28.83 -18.78 -5.80
C GLU A 223 27.94 -19.80 -6.53
N GLY A 224 27.71 -20.99 -5.95
CA GLY A 224 26.87 -21.99 -6.57
C GLY A 224 25.42 -21.54 -6.81
N ARG A 225 24.88 -20.66 -5.94
CA ARG A 225 23.57 -20.04 -6.15
C ARG A 225 23.61 -19.01 -7.28
N LEU A 226 24.64 -18.19 -7.33
CA LEU A 226 24.84 -17.20 -8.40
C LEU A 226 25.00 -17.86 -9.77
N ASP A 227 25.79 -18.92 -9.86
CA ASP A 227 25.98 -19.72 -11.09
C ASP A 227 24.67 -20.34 -11.55
N PHE A 228 23.91 -20.92 -10.62
CA PHE A 228 22.59 -21.47 -10.93
C PHE A 228 21.64 -20.40 -11.46
N ILE A 229 21.52 -19.27 -10.77
CA ILE A 229 20.67 -18.14 -11.19
C ILE A 229 21.11 -17.66 -12.59
N SER A 230 22.39 -17.47 -12.82
CA SER A 230 22.95 -17.06 -14.12
C SER A 230 22.60 -18.06 -15.22
N SER A 231 22.68 -19.36 -14.93
CA SER A 231 22.30 -20.42 -15.88
C SER A 231 20.80 -20.40 -16.21
N VAL A 232 19.95 -20.11 -15.24
CA VAL A 232 18.50 -19.97 -15.45
C VAL A 232 18.19 -18.75 -16.30
N ILE A 233 18.80 -17.60 -15.99
CA ILE A 233 18.61 -16.35 -16.74
C ILE A 233 19.03 -16.51 -18.19
N ALA A 234 20.19 -17.14 -18.45
CA ALA A 234 20.69 -17.38 -19.80
C ALA A 234 19.73 -18.21 -20.68
N ARG A 235 18.82 -18.97 -20.04
CA ARG A 235 17.82 -19.78 -20.75
C ARG A 235 16.46 -19.07 -20.93
N VAL A 236 16.26 -17.92 -20.34
CA VAL A 236 15.03 -17.15 -20.46
C VAL A 236 15.07 -16.34 -21.76
N PRO A 237 14.12 -16.55 -22.70
CA PRO A 237 14.19 -15.98 -24.04
C PRO A 237 13.88 -14.48 -24.13
N ARG A 238 13.52 -13.82 -23.02
CA ARG A 238 13.12 -12.40 -22.99
C ARG A 238 13.53 -11.74 -21.68
N ASN A 239 13.29 -10.42 -21.58
CA ASN A 239 13.63 -9.57 -20.46
C ASN A 239 13.39 -10.23 -19.10
N SER A 240 14.45 -10.38 -18.33
CA SER A 240 14.45 -10.94 -16.99
C SER A 240 14.83 -9.86 -15.99
N LEU A 241 14.08 -9.77 -14.90
CA LEU A 241 14.44 -8.95 -13.75
C LEU A 241 15.08 -9.86 -12.70
N VAL A 242 16.27 -9.50 -12.24
CA VAL A 242 17.06 -10.27 -11.26
C VAL A 242 17.29 -9.45 -10.01
#